data_2005446fbb3cdb55791c4c1da7dc005f
#
_entry.id   2005446fbb3cdb55791c4c1da7dc005f
#
_cell.length_a   1.000
_cell.length_b   1.000
_cell.length_c   1.000
_cell.angle_alpha   90.00
_cell.angle_beta   90.00
_cell.angle_gamma   90.00
#
_symmetry.space_group_name_H-M   'P 1'
#
loop_
_entity.id
_entity.type
_entity.pdbx_description
1 polymer ?
#
loop_
_entity_poly.entity_id
_entity_poly.type
_entity_poly.pdbx_seq_one_letter_code
_entity_poly.pdbx_strand_id
1 'polypeptide(L)'
;MKKHIISILGCGWFGLALAKKLIELGYFVKGSTTSEDKLTTLQAENIQPYLVNFTAEAIIADEMFFEANTLFICIPPKRNSTELHDYPQKIKSILEAAKDKSKHIVLISSTSVYSDENKTVNENSEAAPDTDSGRVVLAAEMLFKALFPENHTIIRFAGLIGPDRNPGRFFAGKSNVPNGLAPVNLIHQTDAVGIAVKILEKQAFGRIYNACAPNHPAKMDFYINAAKITGLELPHFIAEKKDWKIVESLNVPEFLGYEFEVGI
;
A
#
# COMPACT_ATOMS: atom_id res chain seq x y z
N MET A 1 -0.79 16.17 27.52
CA MET A 1 -0.04 15.99 26.24
C MET A 1 -1.01 16.11 25.09
N LYS A 2 -0.72 16.92 24.03
CA LYS A 2 -1.56 16.94 22.84
C LYS A 2 -1.52 15.55 22.19
N LYS A 3 -2.68 14.92 22.00
CA LYS A 3 -2.77 13.64 21.29
C LYS A 3 -2.20 13.82 19.88
N HIS A 4 -1.31 12.93 19.46
CA HIS A 4 -0.80 12.93 18.11
C HIS A 4 -1.93 12.50 17.15
N ILE A 5 -2.31 13.37 16.23
CA ILE A 5 -3.47 13.19 15.34
C ILE A 5 -2.98 12.56 14.04
N ILE A 6 -3.60 11.45 13.65
CA ILE A 6 -3.33 10.76 12.38
C ILE A 6 -4.60 10.79 11.52
N SER A 7 -4.49 11.25 10.29
CA SER A 7 -5.54 11.14 9.29
C SER A 7 -5.23 10.02 8.30
N ILE A 8 -6.23 9.17 8.04
CA ILE A 8 -6.12 8.04 7.10
C ILE A 8 -7.13 8.26 5.98
N LEU A 9 -6.64 8.67 4.82
CA LEU A 9 -7.45 8.81 3.62
C LEU A 9 -7.64 7.44 2.98
N GLY A 10 -8.85 6.89 3.09
CA GLY A 10 -9.20 5.56 2.58
C GLY A 10 -9.07 4.46 3.62
N CYS A 11 -10.03 4.36 4.54
CA CYS A 11 -10.18 3.25 5.49
C CYS A 11 -10.73 1.99 4.79
N GLY A 12 -10.01 1.54 3.75
CA GLY A 12 -10.20 0.24 3.11
C GLY A 12 -9.47 -0.87 3.87
N TRP A 13 -9.15 -1.98 3.20
CA TRP A 13 -8.55 -3.16 3.81
C TRP A 13 -7.25 -2.88 4.61
N PHE A 14 -6.32 -2.10 4.06
CA PHE A 14 -5.10 -1.71 4.76
C PHE A 14 -5.35 -0.53 5.71
N GLY A 15 -6.01 0.54 5.23
CA GLY A 15 -6.19 1.75 6.03
C GLY A 15 -7.01 1.53 7.30
N LEU A 16 -8.01 0.63 7.28
CA LEU A 16 -8.78 0.28 8.48
C LEU A 16 -7.92 -0.52 9.47
N ALA A 17 -7.12 -1.47 9.00
CA ALA A 17 -6.22 -2.23 9.87
C ALA A 17 -5.17 -1.31 10.54
N LEU A 18 -4.59 -0.37 9.77
CA LEU A 18 -3.69 0.65 10.31
C LEU A 18 -4.39 1.54 11.33
N ALA A 19 -5.62 2.01 11.05
CA ALA A 19 -6.39 2.83 11.98
C ALA A 19 -6.60 2.16 13.33
N LYS A 20 -7.04 0.90 13.31
CA LYS A 20 -7.25 0.09 14.53
C LYS A 20 -5.96 -0.06 15.33
N LYS A 21 -4.86 -0.38 14.65
CA LYS A 21 -3.55 -0.51 15.31
C LYS A 21 -3.07 0.80 15.94
N LEU A 22 -3.29 1.93 15.27
CA LEU A 22 -2.91 3.24 15.81
C LEU A 22 -3.75 3.65 17.02
N ILE A 23 -5.04 3.29 17.05
CA ILE A 23 -5.91 3.50 18.22
C ILE A 23 -5.42 2.67 19.41
N GLU A 24 -5.07 1.40 19.20
CA GLU A 24 -4.47 0.53 20.26
C GLU A 24 -3.20 1.17 20.85
N LEU A 25 -2.41 1.86 20.01
CA LEU A 25 -1.20 2.57 20.43
C LEU A 25 -1.47 3.96 21.03
N GLY A 26 -2.74 4.37 21.18
CA GLY A 26 -3.14 5.61 21.85
C GLY A 26 -3.15 6.86 20.96
N TYR A 27 -3.01 6.73 19.62
CA TYR A 27 -3.17 7.83 18.70
C TYR A 27 -4.64 8.27 18.57
N PHE A 28 -4.86 9.53 18.22
CA PHE A 28 -6.17 9.99 17.78
C PHE A 28 -6.26 9.85 16.25
N VAL A 29 -7.23 9.04 15.78
CA VAL A 29 -7.32 8.68 14.37
C VAL A 29 -8.57 9.27 13.73
N LYS A 30 -8.39 10.03 12.65
CA LYS A 30 -9.41 10.44 11.71
C LYS A 30 -9.37 9.49 10.51
N GLY A 31 -10.50 8.93 10.14
CA GLY A 31 -10.59 7.98 9.03
C GLY A 31 -11.58 8.42 7.98
N SER A 32 -11.25 8.26 6.70
CA SER A 32 -12.17 8.62 5.63
C SER A 32 -12.79 7.42 4.92
N THR A 33 -13.99 7.67 4.42
CA THR A 33 -14.72 6.81 3.50
C THR A 33 -15.41 7.65 2.43
N THR A 34 -15.73 7.03 1.28
CA THR A 34 -16.57 7.62 0.22
C THR A 34 -18.04 7.27 0.36
N SER A 35 -18.42 6.45 1.35
CA SER A 35 -19.78 5.94 1.56
C SER A 35 -20.30 6.38 2.92
N GLU A 36 -21.46 7.00 2.97
CA GLU A 36 -22.11 7.44 4.20
C GLU A 36 -22.40 6.28 5.15
N ASP A 37 -22.82 5.12 4.61
CA ASP A 37 -23.13 3.92 5.40
C ASP A 37 -21.93 3.42 6.22
N LYS A 38 -20.71 3.71 5.78
CA LYS A 38 -19.47 3.30 6.47
C LYS A 38 -19.04 4.25 7.59
N LEU A 39 -19.64 5.43 7.71
CA LEU A 39 -19.28 6.39 8.76
C LEU A 39 -19.56 5.80 10.16
N THR A 40 -20.72 5.15 10.32
CA THR A 40 -21.08 4.49 11.59
C THR A 40 -20.14 3.31 11.92
N THR A 41 -19.69 2.57 10.91
CA THR A 41 -18.72 1.49 11.08
C THR A 41 -17.37 2.02 11.58
N LEU A 42 -16.89 3.13 11.01
CA LEU A 42 -15.65 3.77 11.48
C LEU A 42 -15.79 4.26 12.93
N GLN A 43 -16.94 4.89 13.24
CA GLN A 43 -17.20 5.40 14.59
C GLN A 43 -17.24 4.26 15.64
N ALA A 44 -17.81 3.12 15.30
CA ALA A 44 -17.84 1.94 16.17
C ALA A 44 -16.44 1.40 16.51
N GLU A 45 -15.46 1.65 15.63
CA GLU A 45 -14.04 1.29 15.83
C GLU A 45 -13.23 2.42 16.50
N ASN A 46 -13.90 3.41 17.11
CA ASN A 46 -13.29 4.60 17.73
C ASN A 46 -12.46 5.47 16.76
N ILE A 47 -12.75 5.41 15.46
CA ILE A 47 -12.17 6.25 14.42
C ILE A 47 -13.10 7.45 14.24
N GLN A 48 -12.58 8.68 14.28
CA GLN A 48 -13.37 9.86 13.93
C GLN A 48 -13.65 9.83 12.42
N PRO A 49 -14.92 9.66 12.00
CA PRO A 49 -15.23 9.41 10.61
C PRO A 49 -15.35 10.71 9.81
N TYR A 50 -14.91 10.65 8.54
CA TYR A 50 -15.06 11.72 7.57
C TYR A 50 -15.55 11.18 6.23
N LEU A 51 -16.53 11.85 5.63
CA LEU A 51 -16.88 11.61 4.23
C LEU A 51 -15.94 12.41 3.35
N VAL A 52 -15.13 11.72 2.53
CA VAL A 52 -14.15 12.36 1.66
C VAL A 52 -14.22 11.77 0.27
N ASN A 53 -14.60 12.57 -0.71
CA ASN A 53 -14.67 12.19 -2.11
C ASN A 53 -13.74 13.06 -2.95
N PHE A 54 -12.85 12.43 -3.71
CA PHE A 54 -12.03 13.08 -4.71
C PHE A 54 -12.42 12.57 -6.09
N THR A 55 -12.83 13.50 -6.94
CA THR A 55 -12.93 13.30 -8.38
C THR A 55 -11.77 14.02 -9.06
N ALA A 56 -11.62 13.88 -10.38
CA ALA A 56 -10.67 14.68 -11.13
C ALA A 56 -11.00 16.18 -11.10
N GLU A 57 -12.26 16.54 -10.81
CA GLU A 57 -12.82 17.88 -10.96
C GLU A 57 -13.14 18.57 -9.62
N ALA A 58 -13.38 17.78 -8.56
CA ALA A 58 -13.83 18.35 -7.29
C ALA A 58 -13.33 17.54 -6.08
N ILE A 59 -13.12 18.28 -4.98
CA ILE A 59 -12.86 17.71 -3.65
C ILE A 59 -14.08 18.01 -2.80
N ILE A 60 -14.71 16.95 -2.28
CA ILE A 60 -15.75 17.05 -1.26
C ILE A 60 -15.13 16.50 0.02
N ALA A 61 -14.64 17.38 0.86
CA ALA A 61 -13.99 17.02 2.12
C ALA A 61 -14.15 18.16 3.14
N ASP A 62 -14.33 17.79 4.39
CA ASP A 62 -14.14 18.73 5.50
C ASP A 62 -12.64 19.00 5.65
N GLU A 63 -12.26 20.27 5.62
CA GLU A 63 -10.87 20.71 5.76
C GLU A 63 -10.20 20.22 7.05
N MET A 64 -10.98 20.09 8.13
CA MET A 64 -10.50 19.55 9.41
C MET A 64 -9.93 18.13 9.29
N PHE A 65 -10.32 17.38 8.25
CA PHE A 65 -9.73 16.06 7.99
C PHE A 65 -8.23 16.15 7.77
N PHE A 66 -7.75 17.19 7.10
CA PHE A 66 -6.34 17.38 6.76
C PHE A 66 -5.50 17.98 7.91
N GLU A 67 -6.12 18.55 8.93
CA GLU A 67 -5.41 19.04 10.12
C GLU A 67 -4.91 17.88 10.97
N ALA A 68 -3.70 17.39 10.66
CA ALA A 68 -3.10 16.22 11.30
C ALA A 68 -1.59 16.35 11.46
N ASN A 69 -1.03 15.59 12.40
CA ASN A 69 0.42 15.43 12.48
C ASN A 69 0.93 14.56 11.32
N THR A 70 0.17 13.54 10.92
CA THR A 70 0.50 12.69 9.77
C THR A 70 -0.77 12.33 8.99
N LEU A 71 -0.71 12.48 7.67
CA LEU A 71 -1.72 12.00 6.74
C LEU A 71 -1.20 10.76 6.01
N PHE A 72 -1.90 9.66 6.12
CA PHE A 72 -1.71 8.47 5.26
C PHE A 72 -2.68 8.52 4.10
N ILE A 73 -2.18 8.44 2.86
CA ILE A 73 -2.98 8.35 1.64
C ILE A 73 -3.01 6.88 1.20
N CYS A 74 -4.12 6.18 1.52
CA CYS A 74 -4.29 4.74 1.36
C CYS A 74 -5.22 4.36 0.20
N ILE A 75 -5.50 5.28 -0.71
CA ILE A 75 -6.37 5.01 -1.87
C ILE A 75 -5.55 4.41 -3.03
N PRO A 76 -5.95 3.25 -3.57
CA PRO A 76 -5.30 2.66 -4.74
C PRO A 76 -5.86 3.23 -6.04
N PRO A 77 -5.12 3.11 -7.18
CA PRO A 77 -5.69 3.35 -8.49
C PRO A 77 -6.77 2.31 -8.80
N LYS A 78 -7.85 2.72 -9.47
CA LYS A 78 -8.92 1.82 -9.93
C LYS A 78 -8.50 1.10 -11.22
N ARG A 79 -7.72 0.03 -11.11
CA ARG A 79 -7.02 -0.66 -12.23
C ARG A 79 -7.93 -1.08 -13.39
N ASN A 80 -9.17 -1.47 -13.12
CA ASN A 80 -10.12 -1.98 -14.11
C ASN A 80 -11.21 -0.94 -14.46
N SER A 81 -10.89 0.34 -14.38
CA SER A 81 -11.81 1.45 -14.60
C SER A 81 -11.20 2.48 -15.55
N THR A 82 -12.05 3.19 -16.27
CA THR A 82 -11.69 4.37 -17.06
C THR A 82 -11.02 5.45 -16.20
N GLU A 83 -11.26 5.45 -14.88
CA GLU A 83 -10.67 6.38 -13.93
C GLU A 83 -9.19 6.08 -13.57
N LEU A 84 -8.58 5.04 -14.17
CA LEU A 84 -7.19 4.69 -13.88
C LEU A 84 -6.25 5.89 -14.12
N HIS A 85 -6.43 6.57 -15.23
CA HIS A 85 -5.58 7.70 -15.64
C HIS A 85 -5.81 8.98 -14.83
N ASP A 86 -6.93 9.08 -14.10
CA ASP A 86 -7.24 10.20 -13.20
C ASP A 86 -6.47 10.11 -11.88
N TYR A 87 -5.88 8.96 -11.58
CA TYR A 87 -5.23 8.70 -10.29
C TYR A 87 -4.15 9.74 -9.94
N PRO A 88 -3.21 10.10 -10.82
CA PRO A 88 -2.20 11.11 -10.51
C PRO A 88 -2.82 12.47 -10.18
N GLN A 89 -3.87 12.88 -10.91
CA GLN A 89 -4.56 14.14 -10.64
C GLN A 89 -5.31 14.11 -9.29
N LYS A 90 -5.95 13.00 -8.95
CA LYS A 90 -6.58 12.80 -7.64
C LYS A 90 -5.55 12.93 -6.51
N ILE A 91 -4.39 12.29 -6.65
CA ILE A 91 -3.30 12.41 -5.66
C ILE A 91 -2.81 13.84 -5.57
N LYS A 92 -2.60 14.54 -6.69
CA LYS A 92 -2.21 15.95 -6.69
C LYS A 92 -3.19 16.81 -5.89
N SER A 93 -4.48 16.69 -6.16
CA SER A 93 -5.53 17.46 -5.45
C SER A 93 -5.55 17.18 -3.95
N ILE A 94 -5.31 15.92 -3.55
CA ILE A 94 -5.18 15.54 -2.13
C ILE A 94 -3.96 16.20 -1.48
N LEU A 95 -2.83 16.16 -2.17
CA LEU A 95 -1.58 16.76 -1.69
C LEU A 95 -1.71 18.28 -1.54
N GLU A 96 -2.38 18.95 -2.47
CA GLU A 96 -2.66 20.38 -2.41
C GLU A 96 -3.61 20.72 -1.24
N ALA A 97 -4.65 19.91 -1.00
CA ALA A 97 -5.55 20.08 0.15
C ALA A 97 -4.86 19.84 1.50
N ALA A 98 -3.86 18.97 1.55
CA ALA A 98 -3.10 18.63 2.76
C ALA A 98 -1.93 19.60 3.03
N LYS A 99 -1.54 20.39 2.02
CA LYS A 99 -0.43 21.33 2.12
C LYS A 99 -0.69 22.32 3.25
N ASP A 100 0.33 22.55 4.07
CA ASP A 100 0.28 23.44 5.25
C ASP A 100 -0.70 23.03 6.37
N LYS A 101 -1.44 21.91 6.19
CA LYS A 101 -2.36 21.36 7.20
C LYS A 101 -1.85 20.07 7.84
N SER A 102 -1.20 19.22 7.07
CA SER A 102 -0.57 18.00 7.57
C SER A 102 0.94 18.16 7.65
N LYS A 103 1.52 17.88 8.83
CA LYS A 103 2.97 18.03 9.03
C LYS A 103 3.78 17.01 8.23
N HIS A 104 3.32 15.76 8.18
CA HIS A 104 3.92 14.68 7.42
C HIS A 104 2.86 14.02 6.54
N ILE A 105 3.26 13.62 5.33
CA ILE A 105 2.39 12.88 4.41
C ILE A 105 3.08 11.59 4.04
N VAL A 106 2.32 10.48 4.09
CA VAL A 106 2.76 9.15 3.70
C VAL A 106 1.86 8.65 2.56
N LEU A 107 2.43 8.46 1.39
CA LEU A 107 1.72 7.91 0.23
C LEU A 107 1.93 6.39 0.18
N ILE A 108 0.83 5.64 0.19
CA ILE A 108 0.85 4.22 -0.10
C ILE A 108 0.91 4.03 -1.61
N SER A 109 1.99 3.43 -2.06
CA SER A 109 2.34 3.14 -3.45
C SER A 109 2.44 1.62 -3.68
N SER A 110 3.03 1.21 -4.78
CA SER A 110 3.16 -0.20 -5.16
C SER A 110 4.52 -0.49 -5.81
N THR A 111 5.04 -1.69 -5.57
CA THR A 111 6.22 -2.21 -6.28
C THR A 111 5.99 -2.44 -7.78
N SER A 112 4.76 -2.22 -8.28
CA SER A 112 4.47 -2.20 -9.72
C SER A 112 5.13 -1.03 -10.47
N VAL A 113 5.77 -0.10 -9.77
CA VAL A 113 6.64 0.93 -10.36
C VAL A 113 7.94 0.35 -10.94
N TYR A 114 8.29 -0.88 -10.60
CA TYR A 114 9.42 -1.62 -11.18
C TYR A 114 8.93 -2.60 -12.24
N SER A 115 9.65 -2.67 -13.36
CA SER A 115 9.41 -3.66 -14.44
C SER A 115 9.87 -5.07 -14.07
N ASP A 116 9.34 -6.07 -14.76
CA ASP A 116 9.75 -7.47 -14.66
C ASP A 116 10.90 -7.79 -15.64
N GLU A 117 12.08 -7.21 -15.39
CA GLU A 117 13.27 -7.29 -16.28
C GLU A 117 14.31 -8.33 -15.82
N ASN A 118 13.87 -9.39 -15.16
CA ASN A 118 14.72 -10.50 -14.73
C ASN A 118 15.87 -10.08 -13.78
N LYS A 119 15.60 -9.14 -12.88
CA LYS A 119 16.59 -8.59 -11.95
C LYS A 119 16.02 -8.38 -10.55
N THR A 120 16.93 -8.22 -9.60
CA THR A 120 16.62 -7.74 -8.26
C THR A 120 16.60 -6.22 -8.27
N VAL A 121 15.59 -5.62 -7.63
CA VAL A 121 15.38 -4.17 -7.49
C VAL A 121 15.17 -3.81 -6.03
N ASN A 122 15.53 -2.59 -5.67
CA ASN A 122 15.35 -2.03 -4.33
C ASN A 122 15.05 -0.54 -4.41
N GLU A 123 15.04 0.18 -3.30
CA GLU A 123 14.70 1.61 -3.26
C GLU A 123 15.68 2.51 -4.03
N ASN A 124 16.92 2.05 -4.27
CA ASN A 124 17.92 2.76 -5.06
C ASN A 124 17.80 2.47 -6.57
N SER A 125 16.96 1.49 -6.96
CA SER A 125 16.74 1.15 -8.37
C SER A 125 15.84 2.18 -9.03
N GLU A 126 16.11 2.44 -10.32
CA GLU A 126 15.23 3.25 -11.14
C GLU A 126 13.84 2.62 -11.25
N ALA A 127 12.82 3.45 -11.06
CA ALA A 127 11.43 3.04 -11.26
C ALA A 127 11.08 3.20 -12.76
N ALA A 128 10.87 2.08 -13.43
CA ALA A 128 10.55 2.00 -14.87
C ALA A 128 9.42 0.98 -15.09
N PRO A 129 8.15 1.34 -14.86
CA PRO A 129 7.04 0.41 -14.93
C PRO A 129 6.71 -0.01 -16.35
N ASP A 130 6.40 -1.28 -16.53
CA ASP A 130 5.98 -1.91 -17.78
C ASP A 130 4.45 -1.95 -17.97
N THR A 131 3.68 -1.71 -16.91
CA THR A 131 2.21 -1.73 -16.92
C THR A 131 1.59 -0.34 -16.83
N ASP A 132 0.38 -0.14 -17.36
CA ASP A 132 -0.35 1.13 -17.24
C ASP A 132 -0.61 1.51 -15.78
N SER A 133 -1.00 0.52 -14.96
CA SER A 133 -1.20 0.77 -13.54
C SER A 133 0.10 1.16 -12.81
N GLY A 134 1.24 0.61 -13.21
CA GLY A 134 2.54 1.02 -12.69
C GLY A 134 2.91 2.45 -13.10
N ARG A 135 2.64 2.81 -14.36
CA ARG A 135 2.88 4.17 -14.88
C ARG A 135 2.09 5.25 -14.15
N VAL A 136 0.81 5.03 -13.88
CA VAL A 136 0.01 6.02 -13.14
C VAL A 136 0.40 6.12 -11.67
N VAL A 137 0.83 5.00 -11.06
CA VAL A 137 1.36 5.01 -9.69
C VAL A 137 2.68 5.79 -9.62
N LEU A 138 3.60 5.54 -10.55
CA LEU A 138 4.86 6.29 -10.63
C LEU A 138 4.62 7.79 -10.88
N ALA A 139 3.69 8.14 -11.77
CA ALA A 139 3.33 9.53 -12.01
C ALA A 139 2.83 10.23 -10.73
N ALA A 140 2.04 9.55 -9.90
CA ALA A 140 1.61 10.06 -8.60
C ALA A 140 2.79 10.26 -7.61
N GLU A 141 3.75 9.31 -7.56
CA GLU A 141 4.97 9.47 -6.78
C GLU A 141 5.81 10.68 -7.25
N MET A 142 5.94 10.87 -8.55
CA MET A 142 6.68 12.01 -9.13
C MET A 142 6.03 13.35 -8.76
N LEU A 143 4.70 13.44 -8.83
CA LEU A 143 3.95 14.62 -8.37
C LEU A 143 4.17 14.89 -6.88
N PHE A 144 4.14 13.84 -6.05
CA PHE A 144 4.40 13.99 -4.63
C PHE A 144 5.82 14.50 -4.36
N LYS A 145 6.83 13.94 -5.01
CA LYS A 145 8.23 14.39 -4.89
C LYS A 145 8.40 15.85 -5.34
N ALA A 146 7.73 16.24 -6.41
CA ALA A 146 7.78 17.61 -6.92
C ALA A 146 7.15 18.64 -5.97
N LEU A 147 6.01 18.28 -5.33
CA LEU A 147 5.30 19.15 -4.40
C LEU A 147 5.95 19.20 -2.99
N PHE A 148 6.60 18.11 -2.58
CA PHE A 148 7.22 17.95 -1.26
C PHE A 148 8.63 17.38 -1.38
N PRO A 149 9.60 18.12 -1.96
CA PRO A 149 10.92 17.58 -2.30
C PRO A 149 11.69 17.05 -1.08
N GLU A 150 11.55 17.69 0.07
CA GLU A 150 12.26 17.32 1.30
C GLU A 150 11.44 16.44 2.26
N ASN A 151 10.15 16.26 2.01
CA ASN A 151 9.23 15.62 2.98
C ASN A 151 8.24 14.65 2.33
N HIS A 152 8.67 13.91 1.31
CA HIS A 152 7.86 12.85 0.70
C HIS A 152 8.19 11.50 1.33
N THR A 153 7.21 10.87 1.99
CA THR A 153 7.34 9.49 2.47
C THR A 153 6.48 8.58 1.62
N ILE A 154 7.08 7.56 1.02
CA ILE A 154 6.39 6.64 0.10
C ILE A 154 6.60 5.21 0.58
N ILE A 155 5.52 4.44 0.71
CA ILE A 155 5.58 3.00 1.00
C ILE A 155 5.11 2.26 -0.24
N ARG A 156 6.01 1.55 -0.93
CA ARG A 156 5.72 0.71 -2.08
C ARG A 156 5.36 -0.69 -1.61
N PHE A 157 4.09 -1.02 -1.56
CA PHE A 157 3.67 -2.36 -1.19
C PHE A 157 3.87 -3.36 -2.31
N ALA A 158 4.41 -4.52 -1.96
CA ALA A 158 4.35 -5.75 -2.76
C ALA A 158 2.92 -6.32 -2.78
N GLY A 159 2.72 -7.50 -3.33
CA GLY A 159 1.41 -8.16 -3.35
C GLY A 159 0.87 -8.36 -1.93
N LEU A 160 -0.25 -7.73 -1.62
CA LEU A 160 -0.85 -7.76 -0.28
C LEU A 160 -1.61 -9.06 -0.04
N ILE A 161 -1.27 -9.78 1.04
CA ILE A 161 -1.96 -10.97 1.54
C ILE A 161 -2.33 -10.79 3.03
N GLY A 162 -3.23 -11.61 3.53
CA GLY A 162 -3.66 -11.58 4.95
C GLY A 162 -5.15 -11.88 5.11
N PRO A 163 -5.77 -11.42 6.21
CA PRO A 163 -7.21 -11.59 6.45
C PRO A 163 -8.04 -11.13 5.25
N ASP A 164 -8.99 -11.95 4.80
CA ASP A 164 -9.87 -11.74 3.64
C ASP A 164 -9.17 -11.62 2.27
N ARG A 165 -7.82 -11.68 2.24
CA ARG A 165 -6.98 -11.75 1.04
C ARG A 165 -6.15 -13.02 1.03
N ASN A 166 -6.83 -14.17 1.12
CA ASN A 166 -6.20 -15.48 1.08
C ASN A 166 -5.54 -15.72 -0.29
N PRO A 167 -4.20 -15.93 -0.34
CA PRO A 167 -3.49 -16.16 -1.60
C PRO A 167 -3.95 -17.42 -2.34
N GLY A 168 -4.44 -18.44 -1.65
CA GLY A 168 -4.97 -19.65 -2.28
C GLY A 168 -6.08 -19.39 -3.29
N ARG A 169 -6.85 -18.30 -3.13
CA ARG A 169 -7.95 -17.94 -4.04
C ARG A 169 -7.48 -17.30 -5.36
N PHE A 170 -6.25 -16.81 -5.45
CA PHE A 170 -5.81 -16.04 -6.63
C PHE A 170 -5.72 -16.87 -7.90
N PHE A 171 -5.33 -18.13 -7.76
CA PHE A 171 -5.16 -19.04 -8.88
C PHE A 171 -5.95 -20.36 -8.75
N ALA A 172 -6.79 -20.52 -7.73
CA ALA A 172 -7.57 -21.74 -7.51
C ALA A 172 -8.31 -22.17 -8.80
N GLY A 173 -8.15 -23.43 -9.20
CA GLY A 173 -8.76 -24.04 -10.37
C GLY A 173 -8.25 -23.55 -11.73
N LYS A 174 -7.29 -22.62 -11.77
CA LYS A 174 -6.72 -22.14 -13.04
C LYS A 174 -5.70 -23.11 -13.59
N SER A 175 -5.74 -23.35 -14.91
CA SER A 175 -4.78 -24.16 -15.64
C SER A 175 -3.87 -23.30 -16.53
N ASN A 176 -2.69 -23.83 -16.86
CA ASN A 176 -1.70 -23.19 -17.73
C ASN A 176 -1.29 -21.77 -17.25
N VAL A 177 -1.20 -21.57 -15.94
CA VAL A 177 -0.76 -20.29 -15.38
C VAL A 177 0.72 -20.10 -15.70
N PRO A 178 1.11 -19.02 -16.38
CA PRO A 178 2.49 -18.81 -16.81
C PRO A 178 3.40 -18.43 -15.64
N ASN A 179 4.73 -18.56 -15.87
CA ASN A 179 5.76 -18.12 -14.94
C ASN A 179 5.72 -18.83 -13.56
N GLY A 180 5.48 -20.15 -13.55
CA GLY A 180 5.42 -20.92 -12.32
C GLY A 180 6.71 -20.89 -11.48
N LEU A 181 7.87 -20.78 -12.11
CA LEU A 181 9.18 -20.69 -11.43
C LEU A 181 9.61 -19.25 -11.10
N ALA A 182 8.83 -18.23 -11.49
CA ALA A 182 9.13 -16.86 -11.14
C ALA A 182 8.96 -16.62 -9.63
N PRO A 183 9.81 -15.80 -8.98
CA PRO A 183 9.67 -15.47 -7.57
C PRO A 183 8.40 -14.65 -7.31
N VAL A 184 7.75 -14.86 -6.17
CA VAL A 184 6.68 -13.98 -5.71
C VAL A 184 7.26 -12.83 -4.88
N ASN A 185 6.62 -11.67 -4.96
CA ASN A 185 6.91 -10.52 -4.10
C ASN A 185 5.63 -10.19 -3.35
N LEU A 186 5.60 -10.49 -2.06
CA LEU A 186 4.40 -10.41 -1.23
C LEU A 186 4.71 -9.72 0.09
N ILE A 187 3.68 -9.24 0.75
CA ILE A 187 3.72 -8.75 2.12
C ILE A 187 2.41 -9.07 2.83
N HIS A 188 2.50 -9.54 4.06
CA HIS A 188 1.33 -9.75 4.90
C HIS A 188 0.82 -8.44 5.49
N GLN A 189 -0.49 -8.34 5.74
CA GLN A 189 -1.11 -7.15 6.33
C GLN A 189 -0.47 -6.73 7.65
N THR A 190 -0.10 -7.70 8.50
CA THR A 190 0.58 -7.43 9.78
C THR A 190 1.86 -6.63 9.57
N ASP A 191 2.73 -7.08 8.66
CA ASP A 191 3.99 -6.39 8.37
C ASP A 191 3.77 -5.06 7.65
N ALA A 192 2.79 -4.99 6.74
CA ALA A 192 2.43 -3.74 6.09
C ALA A 192 2.01 -2.66 7.10
N VAL A 193 1.21 -3.03 8.10
CA VAL A 193 0.80 -2.16 9.21
C VAL A 193 1.97 -1.86 10.13
N GLY A 194 2.76 -2.88 10.49
CA GLY A 194 3.94 -2.73 11.35
C GLY A 194 4.96 -1.74 10.80
N ILE A 195 5.26 -1.80 9.50
CA ILE A 195 6.15 -0.85 8.81
C ILE A 195 5.60 0.58 8.90
N ALA A 196 4.30 0.79 8.62
CA ALA A 196 3.68 2.11 8.71
C ALA A 196 3.71 2.68 10.14
N VAL A 197 3.46 1.85 11.15
CA VAL A 197 3.59 2.22 12.56
C VAL A 197 5.03 2.56 12.91
N LYS A 198 5.99 1.77 12.42
CA LYS A 198 7.41 1.98 12.72
C LYS A 198 7.96 3.28 12.15
N ILE A 199 7.47 3.70 10.98
CA ILE A 199 7.78 5.02 10.40
C ILE A 199 7.35 6.14 11.36
N LEU A 200 6.14 6.04 11.95
CA LEU A 200 5.66 7.01 12.94
C LEU A 200 6.48 7.01 14.22
N GLU A 201 6.74 5.84 14.80
CA GLU A 201 7.51 5.68 16.04
C GLU A 201 8.93 6.22 15.93
N LYS A 202 9.59 5.93 14.82
CA LYS A 202 10.97 6.36 14.54
C LYS A 202 11.06 7.76 13.96
N GLN A 203 9.94 8.42 13.63
CA GLN A 203 9.92 9.68 12.88
C GLN A 203 10.74 9.61 11.58
N ALA A 204 10.74 8.43 10.92
CA ALA A 204 11.57 8.12 9.78
C ALA A 204 10.89 8.54 8.46
N PHE A 205 10.54 9.82 8.37
CA PHE A 205 9.90 10.41 7.19
C PHE A 205 10.92 10.82 6.11
N GLY A 206 10.41 11.24 4.94
CA GLY A 206 11.23 11.75 3.84
C GLY A 206 11.97 10.68 3.03
N ARG A 207 11.47 9.43 3.00
CA ARG A 207 12.10 8.29 2.34
C ARG A 207 11.11 7.44 1.57
N ILE A 208 11.64 6.59 0.69
CA ILE A 208 10.90 5.52 0.04
C ILE A 208 11.18 4.22 0.80
N TYR A 209 10.16 3.40 1.00
CA TYR A 209 10.24 2.09 1.61
C TYR A 209 9.61 1.04 0.70
N ASN A 210 10.36 0.04 0.27
CA ASN A 210 9.77 -1.14 -0.34
C ASN A 210 9.27 -2.06 0.79
N ALA A 211 7.97 -2.20 0.92
CA ALA A 211 7.36 -3.11 1.87
C ALA A 211 7.10 -4.46 1.19
N CYS A 212 8.11 -5.31 1.21
CA CYS A 212 8.13 -6.64 0.63
C CYS A 212 8.81 -7.59 1.61
N ALA A 213 8.21 -8.74 1.88
CA ALA A 213 8.84 -9.77 2.73
C ALA A 213 10.14 -10.28 2.08
N PRO A 214 11.15 -10.67 2.88
CA PRO A 214 12.48 -11.03 2.35
C PRO A 214 12.51 -12.38 1.61
N ASN A 215 11.47 -13.20 1.75
CA ASN A 215 11.39 -14.50 1.12
C ASN A 215 10.62 -14.42 -0.20
N HIS A 216 11.19 -15.04 -1.25
CA HIS A 216 10.63 -15.00 -2.61
C HIS A 216 10.51 -16.42 -3.17
N PRO A 217 9.61 -17.28 -2.63
CA PRO A 217 9.42 -18.63 -3.15
C PRO A 217 8.94 -18.61 -4.61
N ALA A 218 9.11 -19.74 -5.31
CA ALA A 218 8.56 -19.87 -6.64
C ALA A 218 7.03 -19.76 -6.61
N LYS A 219 6.47 -19.07 -7.61
CA LYS A 219 5.03 -18.78 -7.73
C LYS A 219 4.19 -20.05 -7.63
N MET A 220 4.58 -21.12 -8.33
CA MET A 220 3.87 -22.39 -8.30
C MET A 220 3.88 -23.01 -6.89
N ASP A 221 5.02 -23.03 -6.22
CA ASP A 221 5.14 -23.66 -4.90
C ASP A 221 4.29 -22.92 -3.87
N PHE A 222 4.38 -21.60 -3.86
CA PHE A 222 3.61 -20.75 -2.95
C PHE A 222 2.10 -20.88 -3.14
N TYR A 223 1.59 -20.71 -4.37
CA TYR A 223 0.14 -20.69 -4.60
C TYR A 223 -0.50 -22.09 -4.59
N ILE A 224 0.22 -23.14 -4.98
CA ILE A 224 -0.27 -24.52 -4.82
C ILE A 224 -0.39 -24.85 -3.34
N ASN A 225 0.63 -24.52 -2.53
CA ASN A 225 0.58 -24.76 -1.09
C ASN A 225 -0.55 -23.96 -0.42
N ALA A 226 -0.72 -22.69 -0.77
CA ALA A 226 -1.79 -21.86 -0.24
C ALA A 226 -3.20 -22.39 -0.59
N ALA A 227 -3.40 -22.87 -1.83
CA ALA A 227 -4.65 -23.50 -2.24
C ALA A 227 -4.90 -24.80 -1.47
N LYS A 228 -3.85 -25.63 -1.31
CA LYS A 228 -3.91 -26.91 -0.56
C LYS A 228 -4.30 -26.70 0.90
N ILE A 229 -3.66 -25.75 1.60
CA ILE A 229 -3.96 -25.44 3.02
C ILE A 229 -5.41 -25.01 3.20
N THR A 230 -5.98 -24.33 2.21
CA THR A 230 -7.35 -23.79 2.27
C THR A 230 -8.40 -24.70 1.64
N GLY A 231 -8.03 -25.92 1.22
CA GLY A 231 -8.95 -26.90 0.63
C GLY A 231 -9.55 -26.46 -0.71
N LEU A 232 -8.84 -25.60 -1.45
CA LEU A 232 -9.27 -25.12 -2.76
C LEU A 232 -8.69 -26.00 -3.88
N GLU A 233 -9.35 -25.94 -5.05
CA GLU A 233 -8.86 -26.62 -6.25
C GLU A 233 -7.45 -26.13 -6.60
N LEU A 234 -6.52 -27.07 -6.83
CA LEU A 234 -5.12 -26.73 -7.05
C LEU A 234 -4.90 -26.09 -8.44
N PRO A 235 -4.15 -25.01 -8.51
CA PRO A 235 -3.78 -24.42 -9.79
C PRO A 235 -2.69 -25.25 -10.50
N HIS A 236 -2.71 -25.23 -11.83
CA HIS A 236 -1.67 -25.82 -12.68
C HIS A 236 -0.84 -24.74 -13.34
N PHE A 237 0.46 -24.74 -13.04
CA PHE A 237 1.42 -23.78 -13.56
C PHE A 237 2.30 -24.37 -14.66
N ILE A 238 2.68 -23.52 -15.61
CA ILE A 238 3.77 -23.83 -16.54
C ILE A 238 5.10 -23.57 -15.81
N ALA A 239 5.97 -24.60 -15.74
CA ALA A 239 7.27 -24.52 -15.07
C ALA A 239 8.28 -23.74 -15.93
N GLU A 240 8.09 -22.43 -16.04
CA GLU A 240 8.96 -21.49 -16.74
C GLU A 240 9.28 -20.28 -15.87
N LYS A 241 10.38 -19.59 -16.17
CA LYS A 241 10.80 -18.36 -15.49
C LYS A 241 11.17 -17.33 -16.57
N LYS A 242 10.18 -16.53 -16.93
CA LYS A 242 10.31 -15.39 -17.85
C LYS A 242 9.92 -14.16 -17.03
N ASP A 243 10.16 -12.97 -17.48
CA ASP A 243 9.63 -11.70 -16.97
C ASP A 243 9.36 -11.72 -15.45
N TRP A 244 10.39 -11.57 -14.65
CA TRP A 244 10.32 -11.59 -13.19
C TRP A 244 11.14 -10.43 -12.59
N LYS A 245 10.87 -10.14 -11.34
CA LYS A 245 11.72 -9.33 -10.46
C LYS A 245 11.75 -9.91 -9.06
N ILE A 246 12.79 -9.60 -8.31
CA ILE A 246 12.82 -9.71 -6.84
C ILE A 246 12.86 -8.29 -6.31
N VAL A 247 11.98 -7.98 -5.37
CA VAL A 247 11.94 -6.66 -4.71
C VAL A 247 12.50 -6.78 -3.31
N GLU A 248 13.66 -6.23 -3.10
CA GLU A 248 14.30 -6.13 -1.78
C GLU A 248 13.87 -4.86 -1.05
N SER A 249 13.81 -4.96 0.27
CA SER A 249 13.55 -3.86 1.20
C SER A 249 14.87 -3.48 1.88
N LEU A 250 15.55 -2.46 1.39
CA LEU A 250 16.78 -1.95 2.03
C LEU A 250 16.44 -0.99 3.18
N ASN A 251 15.58 -0.04 2.94
CA ASN A 251 15.29 1.04 3.88
C ASN A 251 14.45 0.59 5.09
N VAL A 252 13.70 -0.51 4.97
CA VAL A 252 12.89 -1.04 6.09
C VAL A 252 13.78 -1.53 7.22
N PRO A 253 14.75 -2.44 7.03
CA PRO A 253 15.66 -2.84 8.10
C PRO A 253 16.61 -1.71 8.51
N GLU A 254 17.14 -0.93 7.57
CA GLU A 254 18.15 0.09 7.84
C GLU A 254 17.64 1.24 8.73
N PHE A 255 16.50 1.84 8.37
CA PHE A 255 15.99 3.02 9.08
C PHE A 255 14.95 2.69 10.13
N LEU A 256 14.21 1.59 9.97
CA LEU A 256 13.16 1.21 10.90
C LEU A 256 13.61 0.15 11.90
N GLY A 257 14.64 -0.65 11.57
CA GLY A 257 15.00 -1.83 12.35
C GLY A 257 13.81 -2.78 12.48
N TYR A 258 12.96 -2.84 11.44
CA TYR A 258 11.78 -3.68 11.43
C TYR A 258 12.13 -5.10 11.02
N GLU A 259 11.73 -6.06 11.84
CA GLU A 259 11.83 -7.47 11.54
C GLU A 259 10.45 -7.98 11.09
N PHE A 260 10.41 -8.66 9.92
CA PHE A 260 9.17 -9.18 9.38
C PHE A 260 8.64 -10.31 10.27
N GLU A 261 7.38 -10.19 10.70
CA GLU A 261 6.73 -11.13 11.61
C GLU A 261 6.15 -12.34 10.88
N VAL A 262 5.73 -12.14 9.60
CA VAL A 262 5.06 -13.17 8.82
C VAL A 262 5.93 -13.59 7.63
N GLY A 263 6.35 -14.86 7.64
CA GLY A 263 7.04 -15.48 6.49
C GLY A 263 6.12 -15.67 5.28
N ILE A 264 6.72 -15.70 4.09
CA ILE A 264 6.04 -15.97 2.81
C ILE A 264 6.41 -17.36 2.31
#